data_d494b89d0975270f3cd3e72d6961213c
#
_entry.id   d494b89d0975270f3cd3e72d6961213c
#
_cell.length_a   1.000
_cell.length_b   1.000
_cell.length_c   1.000
_cell.angle_alpha   90.00
_cell.angle_beta   90.00
_cell.angle_gamma   90.00
#
_symmetry.space_group_name_H-M   'P 1'
#
loop_
_entity.id
_entity.type
_entity.pdbx_description
1 polymer ?
#
loop_
_entity_poly.entity_id
_entity_poly.type
_entity_poly.pdbx_seq_one_letter_code
_entity_poly.pdbx_strand_id
1 'polypeptide(L)'
;MPTNLPAEAQLAWQKYLEAKTLSEKIKALEQFISLVPKHKGTEKLLMQVKKTLTKLKLEASRKKELRKGSGIHPAFSIPKEEDAQIVLFGLPGTGKTALFNYLTENNIPYGKPTLLPNVGVLKYKGAVFQIIDLPPIFSDNIDSTPNGRSILSLVRNCDLVLLVTDLSQDIEWQLSTLMRVLKTARIIIDRDPPPIKFMKLSKGGIQIYGANNTPFNLDELKDFINSLGILNCILEIYGPVDEEDILNALDRRTVYKKAIIVATKTDVPNVEMNIEMLKQLAGKLPVVFTSALAKKGKEKLGDTIFSSLGLIRVWTKKDGKISERALVLPKGATVKDAAEKIHSDFVKKFKYAIVEREGGKVKRFRVGLNFTLEDNDVLLIYTTE
;
A
#
# COMPACT_ATOMS: atom_id res chain seq x y z
N MET A 1 25.33 -46.90 -6.14
CA MET A 1 26.21 -46.64 -4.99
C MET A 1 27.38 -47.57 -5.00
N PRO A 2 28.61 -47.13 -4.69
CA PRO A 2 29.74 -48.06 -4.50
C PRO A 2 29.42 -48.98 -3.31
N THR A 3 29.60 -50.26 -3.49
CA THR A 3 29.19 -51.34 -2.59
C THR A 3 30.02 -51.48 -1.28
N ASN A 4 31.04 -50.66 -1.07
CA ASN A 4 31.97 -50.74 0.06
C ASN A 4 32.09 -49.43 0.86
N LEU A 5 30.97 -48.84 1.24
CA LEU A 5 30.98 -47.71 2.19
C LEU A 5 30.78 -48.19 3.63
N PRO A 6 31.47 -47.61 4.66
CA PRO A 6 31.21 -47.91 6.06
C PRO A 6 29.75 -47.75 6.44
N ALA A 7 29.23 -48.61 7.32
CA ALA A 7 27.83 -48.60 7.72
C ALA A 7 27.37 -47.23 8.24
N GLU A 8 28.23 -46.49 8.94
CA GLU A 8 27.97 -45.13 9.44
C GLU A 8 27.80 -44.12 8.29
N ALA A 9 28.59 -44.22 7.20
CA ALA A 9 28.44 -43.41 6.02
C ALA A 9 27.13 -43.70 5.29
N GLN A 10 26.71 -44.98 5.23
CA GLN A 10 25.42 -45.36 4.66
C GLN A 10 24.24 -44.78 5.46
N LEU A 11 24.31 -44.80 6.77
CA LEU A 11 23.32 -44.15 7.65
C LEU A 11 23.26 -42.63 7.47
N ALA A 12 24.40 -41.98 7.32
CA ALA A 12 24.44 -40.52 7.04
C ALA A 12 23.82 -40.18 5.68
N TRP A 13 24.00 -41.04 4.68
CA TRP A 13 23.36 -40.91 3.38
C TRP A 13 21.86 -41.13 3.43
N GLN A 14 21.36 -42.10 4.19
CA GLN A 14 19.92 -42.29 4.44
C GLN A 14 19.31 -41.06 5.11
N LYS A 15 19.96 -40.50 6.14
CA LYS A 15 19.52 -39.26 6.77
C LYS A 15 19.43 -38.09 5.78
N TYR A 16 20.34 -38.01 4.81
CA TYR A 16 20.26 -37.00 3.75
C TYR A 16 19.02 -37.19 2.86
N LEU A 17 18.68 -38.45 2.48
CA LEU A 17 17.52 -38.72 1.67
C LEU A 17 16.19 -38.47 2.40
N GLU A 18 16.13 -38.72 3.71
CA GLU A 18 14.96 -38.51 4.57
C GLU A 18 14.79 -37.07 5.04
N ALA A 19 15.84 -36.26 4.93
CA ALA A 19 15.84 -34.88 5.40
C ALA A 19 14.83 -33.99 4.67
N LYS A 20 13.92 -33.37 5.40
CA LYS A 20 12.88 -32.48 4.89
C LYS A 20 13.34 -31.03 4.79
N THR A 21 14.33 -30.62 5.56
CA THR A 21 14.83 -29.23 5.61
C THR A 21 16.22 -29.11 4.99
N LEU A 22 16.51 -27.91 4.41
CA LEU A 22 17.85 -27.58 3.87
C LEU A 22 18.97 -27.72 4.92
N SER A 23 18.67 -27.36 6.17
CA SER A 23 19.63 -27.45 7.28
C SER A 23 19.99 -28.90 7.61
N GLU A 24 19.00 -29.78 7.66
CA GLU A 24 19.19 -31.23 7.87
C GLU A 24 19.98 -31.86 6.73
N LYS A 25 19.65 -31.51 5.46
CA LYS A 25 20.38 -31.99 4.28
C LYS A 25 21.87 -31.60 4.32
N ILE A 26 22.16 -30.36 4.69
CA ILE A 26 23.54 -29.86 4.82
C ILE A 26 24.29 -30.65 5.90
N LYS A 27 23.71 -30.80 7.10
CA LYS A 27 24.33 -31.53 8.21
C LYS A 27 24.58 -33.00 7.86
N ALA A 28 23.63 -33.67 7.23
CA ALA A 28 23.76 -35.06 6.83
C ALA A 28 24.86 -35.26 5.76
N LEU A 29 25.00 -34.36 4.79
CA LEU A 29 26.08 -34.42 3.80
C LEU A 29 27.45 -34.08 4.40
N GLU A 30 27.53 -33.18 5.37
CA GLU A 30 28.77 -32.91 6.12
C GLU A 30 29.24 -34.14 6.90
N GLN A 31 28.32 -34.82 7.60
CA GLN A 31 28.59 -36.08 8.28
C GLN A 31 29.03 -37.18 7.28
N PHE A 32 28.33 -37.30 6.16
CA PHE A 32 28.69 -38.26 5.10
C PHE A 32 30.13 -38.05 4.60
N ILE A 33 30.51 -36.81 4.28
CA ILE A 33 31.86 -36.48 3.81
C ILE A 33 32.94 -36.81 4.83
N SER A 34 32.65 -36.66 6.16
CA SER A 34 33.61 -36.98 7.22
C SER A 34 33.82 -38.48 7.43
N LEU A 35 32.77 -39.30 7.12
CA LEU A 35 32.78 -40.74 7.37
C LEU A 35 33.25 -41.56 6.14
N VAL A 36 33.29 -40.99 4.94
CA VAL A 36 33.73 -41.66 3.74
C VAL A 36 35.26 -41.73 3.65
N PRO A 37 35.90 -42.89 3.56
CA PRO A 37 37.35 -43.02 3.39
C PRO A 37 37.84 -42.35 2.11
N LYS A 38 38.94 -41.61 2.19
CA LYS A 38 39.55 -40.86 1.06
C LYS A 38 40.53 -41.78 0.29
N HIS A 39 40.04 -42.45 -0.76
CA HIS A 39 40.88 -43.21 -1.67
C HIS A 39 40.37 -43.07 -3.12
N LYS A 40 41.18 -43.48 -4.09
CA LYS A 40 40.91 -43.32 -5.54
C LYS A 40 39.52 -43.78 -5.98
N GLY A 41 38.92 -44.80 -5.32
CA GLY A 41 37.59 -45.34 -5.62
C GLY A 41 36.43 -44.45 -5.11
N THR A 42 36.63 -43.60 -4.09
CA THR A 42 35.61 -42.71 -3.51
C THR A 42 35.77 -41.27 -3.95
N GLU A 43 36.85 -40.92 -4.66
CA GLU A 43 37.17 -39.53 -5.02
C GLU A 43 36.09 -38.86 -5.89
N LYS A 44 35.58 -39.57 -6.90
CA LYS A 44 34.49 -39.07 -7.75
C LYS A 44 33.19 -38.86 -6.96
N LEU A 45 32.86 -39.76 -6.06
CA LEU A 45 31.69 -39.65 -5.19
C LEU A 45 31.83 -38.42 -4.26
N LEU A 46 32.96 -38.27 -3.58
CA LEU A 46 33.24 -37.13 -2.71
C LEU A 46 33.20 -35.80 -3.46
N MET A 47 33.68 -35.77 -4.72
CA MET A 47 33.60 -34.57 -5.54
C MET A 47 32.16 -34.18 -5.86
N GLN A 48 31.30 -35.16 -6.22
CA GLN A 48 29.87 -34.92 -6.49
C GLN A 48 29.14 -34.44 -5.23
N VAL A 49 29.37 -35.09 -4.08
CA VAL A 49 28.74 -34.72 -2.81
C VAL A 49 29.18 -33.34 -2.35
N LYS A 50 30.46 -32.97 -2.50
CA LYS A 50 30.95 -31.62 -2.23
C LYS A 50 30.31 -30.56 -3.12
N LYS A 51 30.13 -30.82 -4.43
CA LYS A 51 29.40 -29.92 -5.32
C LYS A 51 27.94 -29.72 -4.87
N THR A 52 27.27 -30.80 -4.49
CA THR A 52 25.91 -30.75 -3.97
C THR A 52 25.82 -29.96 -2.65
N LEU A 53 26.77 -30.20 -1.73
CA LEU A 53 26.86 -29.46 -0.46
C LEU A 53 27.08 -27.96 -0.68
N THR A 54 27.99 -27.57 -1.61
CA THR A 54 28.22 -26.17 -1.97
C THR A 54 26.95 -25.53 -2.54
N LYS A 55 26.22 -26.22 -3.42
CA LYS A 55 24.96 -25.75 -3.97
C LYS A 55 23.90 -25.52 -2.90
N LEU A 56 23.75 -26.49 -1.96
CA LEU A 56 22.80 -26.37 -0.85
C LEU A 56 23.17 -25.26 0.14
N LYS A 57 24.47 -25.06 0.42
CA LYS A 57 24.97 -23.94 1.25
C LYS A 57 24.69 -22.59 0.59
N LEU A 58 24.88 -22.48 -0.73
CA LEU A 58 24.56 -21.27 -1.50
C LEU A 58 23.06 -20.99 -1.50
N GLU A 59 22.23 -22.02 -1.62
CA GLU A 59 20.77 -21.90 -1.54
C GLU A 59 20.31 -21.51 -0.12
N ALA A 60 20.94 -22.06 0.90
CA ALA A 60 20.66 -21.71 2.29
C ALA A 60 21.07 -20.26 2.62
N SER A 61 22.23 -19.80 2.14
CA SER A 61 22.64 -18.40 2.28
C SER A 61 21.72 -17.45 1.52
N ARG A 62 21.33 -17.76 0.28
CA ARG A 62 20.33 -16.98 -0.47
C ARG A 62 18.99 -16.92 0.25
N LYS A 63 18.49 -18.05 0.79
CA LYS A 63 17.27 -18.08 1.61
C LYS A 63 17.42 -17.28 2.91
N LYS A 64 18.61 -17.28 3.53
CA LYS A 64 18.90 -16.53 4.75
C LYS A 64 19.02 -15.02 4.45
N GLU A 65 19.59 -14.65 3.30
CA GLU A 65 19.62 -13.26 2.80
C GLU A 65 18.22 -12.78 2.41
N LEU A 66 17.43 -13.60 1.72
CA LEU A 66 16.04 -13.32 1.40
C LEU A 66 15.18 -13.19 2.66
N ARG A 67 15.45 -13.98 3.72
CA ARG A 67 14.78 -13.85 5.04
C ARG A 67 15.26 -12.63 5.82
N LYS A 68 16.53 -12.25 5.74
CA LYS A 68 17.03 -11.00 6.32
C LYS A 68 16.53 -9.76 5.59
N GLY A 69 16.24 -9.86 4.30
CA GLY A 69 15.69 -8.78 3.48
C GLY A 69 14.15 -8.67 3.51
N SER A 70 13.43 -9.60 4.15
CA SER A 70 11.96 -9.58 4.21
C SER A 70 11.40 -8.92 5.49
N GLY A 71 12.24 -8.50 6.42
CA GLY A 71 11.82 -7.71 7.59
C GLY A 71 11.68 -6.24 7.19
N ILE A 72 10.49 -5.66 7.39
CA ILE A 72 10.32 -4.19 7.34
C ILE A 72 11.25 -3.60 8.39
N HIS A 73 12.13 -2.66 7.97
CA HIS A 73 12.98 -1.94 8.91
C HIS A 73 12.08 -1.24 9.96
N PRO A 74 12.36 -1.31 11.27
CA PRO A 74 11.48 -0.77 12.32
C PRO A 74 11.03 0.68 12.07
N ALA A 75 11.91 1.53 11.51
CA ALA A 75 11.57 2.91 11.16
C ALA A 75 10.49 3.05 10.06
N PHE A 76 10.18 1.99 9.31
CA PHE A 76 9.12 1.95 8.31
C PHE A 76 7.82 1.31 8.84
N SER A 77 7.77 0.90 10.11
CA SER A 77 6.56 0.43 10.76
C SER A 77 5.86 1.60 11.44
N ILE A 78 5.17 2.42 10.65
CA ILE A 78 4.49 3.63 11.12
C ILE A 78 3.00 3.32 11.25
N PRO A 79 2.44 3.35 12.47
CA PRO A 79 1.01 3.12 12.68
C PRO A 79 0.18 4.27 12.10
N LYS A 80 -1.08 3.99 11.76
CA LYS A 80 -2.05 5.02 11.41
C LYS A 80 -2.64 5.61 12.69
N GLU A 81 -2.43 6.88 12.93
CA GLU A 81 -2.83 7.55 14.18
C GLU A 81 -3.86 8.64 13.98
N GLU A 82 -3.90 9.28 12.82
CA GLU A 82 -4.78 10.43 12.53
C GLU A 82 -5.96 10.06 11.61
N ASP A 83 -6.68 11.04 11.10
CA ASP A 83 -7.87 10.83 10.28
C ASP A 83 -7.57 10.12 8.95
N ALA A 84 -6.37 10.35 8.38
CA ALA A 84 -5.83 9.58 7.27
C ALA A 84 -4.29 9.64 7.24
N GLN A 85 -3.66 8.59 6.70
CA GLN A 85 -2.21 8.50 6.50
C GLN A 85 -1.89 8.76 5.02
N ILE A 86 -1.04 9.74 4.75
CA ILE A 86 -0.68 10.24 3.43
C ILE A 86 0.83 10.14 3.27
N VAL A 87 1.31 9.60 2.16
CA VAL A 87 2.74 9.48 1.89
C VAL A 87 3.18 10.38 0.74
N LEU A 88 4.35 11.02 0.87
CA LEU A 88 5.03 11.74 -0.19
C LEU A 88 5.95 10.77 -0.93
N PHE A 89 5.64 10.47 -2.19
CA PHE A 89 6.37 9.52 -3.02
C PHE A 89 6.93 10.22 -4.26
N GLY A 90 8.24 10.07 -4.53
CA GLY A 90 8.87 10.79 -5.64
C GLY A 90 10.38 10.54 -5.73
N LEU A 91 10.99 11.06 -6.80
CA LEU A 91 12.41 10.94 -7.12
C LEU A 91 13.27 11.86 -6.22
N PRO A 92 14.60 11.70 -6.22
CA PRO A 92 15.49 12.63 -5.54
C PRO A 92 15.34 14.06 -6.08
N GLY A 93 15.45 15.04 -5.19
CA GLY A 93 15.45 16.47 -5.60
C GLY A 93 14.08 17.05 -5.94
N THR A 94 12.99 16.26 -5.96
CA THR A 94 11.64 16.73 -6.31
C THR A 94 10.98 17.62 -5.25
N GLY A 95 11.68 17.97 -4.17
CA GLY A 95 11.18 18.88 -3.15
C GLY A 95 10.25 18.25 -2.10
N LYS A 96 10.22 16.91 -1.95
CA LYS A 96 9.38 16.20 -0.96
C LYS A 96 9.53 16.74 0.45
N THR A 97 10.77 16.80 0.96
CA THR A 97 11.03 17.29 2.33
C THR A 97 10.72 18.77 2.51
N ALA A 98 10.93 19.60 1.48
CA ALA A 98 10.53 21.01 1.52
C ALA A 98 8.99 21.13 1.56
N LEU A 99 8.28 20.34 0.75
CA LEU A 99 6.83 20.26 0.76
C LEU A 99 6.32 19.74 2.12
N PHE A 100 6.95 18.69 2.66
CA PHE A 100 6.63 18.16 3.98
C PHE A 100 6.72 19.23 5.07
N ASN A 101 7.85 19.95 5.13
CA ASN A 101 8.03 21.05 6.09
C ASN A 101 6.96 22.13 5.93
N TYR A 102 6.66 22.52 4.69
CA TYR A 102 5.63 23.53 4.41
C TYR A 102 4.23 23.08 4.85
N LEU A 103 3.89 21.81 4.66
CA LEU A 103 2.58 21.26 5.04
C LEU A 103 2.43 21.09 6.56
N THR A 104 3.46 20.57 7.21
CA THR A 104 3.42 20.12 8.62
C THR A 104 4.02 21.15 9.59
N GLU A 105 4.56 22.25 9.08
CA GLU A 105 5.23 23.29 9.86
C GLU A 105 6.46 22.75 10.63
N ASN A 106 7.00 21.62 10.18
CA ASN A 106 8.27 21.07 10.66
C ASN A 106 9.46 21.81 10.04
N ASN A 107 10.63 21.63 10.62
CA ASN A 107 11.88 22.25 10.14
C ASN A 107 12.98 21.19 9.97
N ILE A 108 12.71 20.18 9.13
CA ILE A 108 13.70 19.13 8.83
C ILE A 108 14.69 19.68 7.81
N PRO A 109 16.00 19.53 8.02
CA PRO A 109 17.00 19.92 7.03
C PRO A 109 16.77 19.23 5.69
N TYR A 110 16.77 19.97 4.59
CA TYR A 110 16.65 19.46 3.23
C TYR A 110 17.89 19.82 2.40
N GLY A 111 18.02 19.24 1.19
CA GLY A 111 19.20 19.35 0.34
C GLY A 111 20.07 18.09 0.31
N LYS A 112 19.82 17.12 1.22
CA LYS A 112 20.38 15.77 1.17
C LYS A 112 19.23 14.75 1.06
N PRO A 113 19.45 13.59 0.42
CA PRO A 113 18.43 12.54 0.36
C PRO A 113 18.03 12.08 1.76
N THR A 114 16.72 12.01 2.02
CA THR A 114 16.15 11.42 3.24
C THR A 114 16.44 9.92 3.23
N LEU A 115 16.98 9.38 4.31
CA LEU A 115 17.32 7.95 4.43
C LEU A 115 16.22 7.14 5.14
N LEU A 116 15.51 7.77 6.05
CA LEU A 116 14.42 7.21 6.84
C LEU A 116 13.16 8.07 6.68
N PRO A 117 11.95 7.49 6.81
CA PRO A 117 10.73 8.27 6.71
C PRO A 117 10.62 9.29 7.86
N ASN A 118 10.16 10.50 7.55
CA ASN A 118 9.81 11.50 8.53
C ASN A 118 8.29 11.55 8.67
N VAL A 119 7.80 11.69 9.89
CA VAL A 119 6.36 11.75 10.20
C VAL A 119 6.01 13.15 10.70
N GLY A 120 4.94 13.70 10.19
CA GLY A 120 4.40 15.00 10.61
C GLY A 120 2.89 15.04 10.49
N VAL A 121 2.30 16.16 10.89
CA VAL A 121 0.85 16.33 10.96
C VAL A 121 0.43 17.57 10.19
N LEU A 122 -0.50 17.40 9.26
CA LEU A 122 -1.19 18.50 8.58
C LEU A 122 -2.56 18.71 9.20
N LYS A 123 -2.76 19.86 9.85
CA LYS A 123 -4.08 20.29 10.31
C LYS A 123 -4.77 21.08 9.19
N TYR A 124 -5.97 20.64 8.81
CA TYR A 124 -6.69 21.26 7.72
C TYR A 124 -8.20 21.30 7.97
N LYS A 125 -8.75 22.50 8.19
CA LYS A 125 -10.20 22.75 8.34
C LYS A 125 -10.89 21.76 9.29
N GLY A 126 -10.31 21.51 10.47
CA GLY A 126 -10.84 20.61 11.49
C GLY A 126 -10.45 19.13 11.33
N ALA A 127 -9.92 18.72 10.19
CA ALA A 127 -9.32 17.39 9.99
C ALA A 127 -7.82 17.40 10.30
N VAL A 128 -7.29 16.24 10.61
CA VAL A 128 -5.87 16.03 10.94
C VAL A 128 -5.32 14.85 10.11
N PHE A 129 -4.33 15.12 9.27
CA PHE A 129 -3.72 14.12 8.41
C PHE A 129 -2.29 13.82 8.84
N GLN A 130 -1.95 12.55 8.96
CA GLN A 130 -0.58 12.09 9.14
C GLN A 130 0.13 12.13 7.78
N ILE A 131 1.17 12.95 7.67
CA ILE A 131 2.00 13.05 6.45
C ILE A 131 3.31 12.32 6.69
N ILE A 132 3.72 11.49 5.74
CA ILE A 132 4.98 10.75 5.79
C ILE A 132 5.85 11.16 4.60
N ASP A 133 6.99 11.79 4.88
CA ASP A 133 8.03 12.06 3.88
C ASP A 133 8.87 10.81 3.69
N LEU A 134 8.70 10.13 2.56
CA LEU A 134 9.42 8.91 2.24
C LEU A 134 10.81 9.19 1.64
N PRO A 135 11.80 8.31 1.90
CA PRO A 135 13.03 8.31 1.14
C PRO A 135 12.78 8.29 -0.37
N PRO A 136 13.64 8.93 -1.18
CA PRO A 136 13.43 9.00 -2.61
C PRO A 136 13.60 7.64 -3.30
N ILE A 137 12.89 7.46 -4.41
CA ILE A 137 13.09 6.36 -5.35
C ILE A 137 14.12 6.79 -6.38
N PHE A 138 15.19 6.03 -6.53
CA PHE A 138 16.31 6.41 -7.40
C PHE A 138 16.15 5.94 -8.85
N SER A 139 15.40 4.87 -9.08
CA SER A 139 15.16 4.30 -10.41
C SER A 139 13.85 3.49 -10.42
N ASP A 140 13.43 3.03 -11.59
CA ASP A 140 12.30 2.13 -11.77
C ASP A 140 12.57 0.70 -11.21
N ASN A 141 13.84 0.34 -10.99
CA ASN A 141 14.20 -0.87 -10.26
C ASN A 141 14.24 -0.61 -8.75
N ILE A 142 13.19 -1.03 -8.05
CA ILE A 142 13.05 -0.81 -6.61
C ILE A 142 14.14 -1.51 -5.77
N ASP A 143 14.69 -2.63 -6.26
CA ASP A 143 15.74 -3.36 -5.54
C ASP A 143 17.09 -2.58 -5.53
N SER A 144 17.26 -1.60 -6.42
CA SER A 144 18.41 -0.68 -6.42
C SER A 144 18.21 0.52 -5.47
N THR A 145 17.01 0.71 -4.94
CA THR A 145 16.69 1.77 -3.96
C THR A 145 16.91 1.26 -2.54
N PRO A 146 17.71 1.94 -1.70
CA PRO A 146 17.85 1.58 -0.30
C PRO A 146 16.48 1.53 0.41
N ASN A 147 16.19 0.43 1.11
CA ASN A 147 14.90 0.17 1.75
C ASN A 147 13.67 0.21 0.82
N GLY A 148 13.85 0.04 -0.51
CA GLY A 148 12.79 0.18 -1.50
C GLY A 148 11.53 -0.64 -1.19
N ARG A 149 11.68 -1.89 -0.73
CA ARG A 149 10.55 -2.75 -0.33
C ARG A 149 9.81 -2.21 0.89
N SER A 150 10.52 -1.62 1.86
CA SER A 150 9.92 -0.99 3.04
C SER A 150 9.18 0.30 2.67
N ILE A 151 9.71 1.09 1.74
CA ILE A 151 9.05 2.26 1.16
C ILE A 151 7.72 1.84 0.51
N LEU A 152 7.76 0.84 -0.37
CA LEU A 152 6.55 0.33 -1.03
C LEU A 152 5.54 -0.27 -0.04
N SER A 153 5.98 -0.85 1.09
CA SER A 153 5.09 -1.30 2.15
C SER A 153 4.28 -0.15 2.74
N LEU A 154 4.90 1.01 3.00
CA LEU A 154 4.19 2.20 3.46
C LEU A 154 3.22 2.73 2.40
N VAL A 155 3.63 2.77 1.13
CA VAL A 155 2.74 3.16 0.02
C VAL A 155 1.54 2.21 -0.11
N ARG A 156 1.74 0.91 0.10
CA ARG A 156 0.64 -0.09 0.10
C ARG A 156 -0.34 0.08 1.24
N ASN A 157 0.11 0.57 2.38
CA ASN A 157 -0.71 0.68 3.59
C ASN A 157 -1.35 2.05 3.78
N CYS A 158 -0.83 3.12 3.17
CA CYS A 158 -1.38 4.48 3.30
C CYS A 158 -2.80 4.60 2.73
N ASP A 159 -3.45 5.70 3.02
CA ASP A 159 -4.78 6.03 2.50
C ASP A 159 -4.70 6.83 1.19
N LEU A 160 -3.65 7.65 1.03
CA LEU A 160 -3.43 8.49 -0.15
C LEU A 160 -1.94 8.60 -0.47
N VAL A 161 -1.62 8.57 -1.76
CA VAL A 161 -0.27 8.80 -2.28
C VAL A 161 -0.19 10.17 -2.92
N LEU A 162 0.76 11.01 -2.48
CA LEU A 162 1.12 12.24 -3.17
C LEU A 162 2.35 11.95 -4.05
N LEU A 163 2.14 11.89 -5.37
CA LEU A 163 3.21 11.77 -6.36
C LEU A 163 3.87 13.13 -6.54
N VAL A 164 5.05 13.29 -5.96
CA VAL A 164 5.75 14.58 -5.97
C VAL A 164 6.68 14.67 -7.17
N THR A 165 6.41 15.63 -8.06
CA THR A 165 7.19 15.92 -9.26
C THR A 165 7.72 17.35 -9.24
N ASP A 166 8.87 17.56 -9.87
CA ASP A 166 9.58 18.84 -9.97
C ASP A 166 9.34 19.45 -11.35
N LEU A 167 8.67 20.59 -11.42
CA LEU A 167 8.38 21.30 -12.67
C LEU A 167 9.63 21.85 -13.39
N SER A 168 10.76 21.97 -12.70
CA SER A 168 12.02 22.41 -13.31
C SER A 168 12.81 21.31 -14.02
N GLN A 169 12.31 20.06 -13.99
CA GLN A 169 12.94 18.86 -14.52
C GLN A 169 12.05 18.20 -15.57
N ASP A 170 12.54 17.15 -16.23
CA ASP A 170 11.77 16.34 -17.18
C ASP A 170 10.58 15.66 -16.46
N ILE A 171 9.37 16.14 -16.75
CA ILE A 171 8.12 15.68 -16.13
C ILE A 171 7.72 14.30 -16.63
N GLU A 172 7.92 14.03 -17.91
CA GLU A 172 7.53 12.74 -18.51
C GLU A 172 8.35 11.60 -17.91
N TRP A 173 9.66 11.80 -17.84
CA TRP A 173 10.56 10.83 -17.21
C TRP A 173 10.22 10.60 -15.72
N GLN A 174 9.99 11.66 -14.97
CA GLN A 174 9.64 11.55 -13.54
C GLN A 174 8.36 10.74 -13.35
N LEU A 175 7.28 11.14 -14.02
CA LEU A 175 5.97 10.50 -13.85
C LEU A 175 5.99 9.06 -14.34
N SER A 176 6.58 8.79 -15.53
CA SER A 176 6.67 7.44 -16.09
C SER A 176 7.48 6.50 -15.18
N THR A 177 8.56 6.99 -14.57
CA THR A 177 9.38 6.22 -13.62
C THR A 177 8.57 5.86 -12.38
N LEU A 178 7.89 6.82 -11.75
CA LEU A 178 7.06 6.58 -10.57
C LEU A 178 5.90 5.60 -10.85
N MET A 179 5.21 5.80 -11.98
CA MET A 179 4.11 4.91 -12.40
C MET A 179 4.60 3.48 -12.64
N ARG A 180 5.78 3.31 -13.24
CA ARG A 180 6.38 2.00 -13.50
C ARG A 180 6.76 1.28 -12.21
N VAL A 181 7.34 1.99 -11.23
CA VAL A 181 7.63 1.43 -9.90
C VAL A 181 6.36 0.93 -9.23
N LEU A 182 5.29 1.74 -9.21
CA LEU A 182 4.02 1.38 -8.59
C LEU A 182 3.37 0.19 -9.31
N LYS A 183 3.34 0.20 -10.65
CA LYS A 183 2.81 -0.91 -11.45
C LYS A 183 3.55 -2.22 -11.19
N THR A 184 4.89 -2.18 -11.15
CA THR A 184 5.73 -3.35 -10.84
C THR A 184 5.45 -3.87 -9.43
N ALA A 185 5.19 -2.97 -8.49
CA ALA A 185 4.80 -3.31 -7.13
C ALA A 185 3.33 -3.74 -6.96
N ARG A 186 2.54 -3.81 -8.04
CA ARG A 186 1.10 -4.11 -8.00
C ARG A 186 0.31 -3.09 -7.16
N ILE A 187 0.70 -1.82 -7.24
CA ILE A 187 -0.02 -0.70 -6.63
C ILE A 187 -0.64 0.12 -7.76
N ILE A 188 -1.95 0.06 -7.88
CA ILE A 188 -2.71 0.73 -8.94
C ILE A 188 -3.27 2.03 -8.36
N ILE A 189 -3.03 3.15 -9.06
CA ILE A 189 -3.42 4.48 -8.59
C ILE A 189 -4.27 5.26 -9.61
N ASP A 190 -4.35 4.81 -10.83
CA ASP A 190 -4.98 5.48 -11.98
C ASP A 190 -6.41 5.00 -12.25
N ARG A 191 -6.88 4.03 -11.49
CA ARG A 191 -8.25 3.49 -11.58
C ARG A 191 -8.78 3.02 -10.22
N ASP A 192 -10.10 2.97 -10.10
CA ASP A 192 -10.78 2.40 -8.94
C ASP A 192 -10.71 0.85 -8.96
N PRO A 193 -10.88 0.19 -7.80
CA PRO A 193 -11.02 -1.25 -7.75
C PRO A 193 -12.15 -1.72 -8.66
N PRO A 194 -11.94 -2.75 -9.50
CA PRO A 194 -12.99 -3.28 -10.35
C PRO A 194 -14.13 -3.87 -9.51
N PRO A 195 -15.36 -3.88 -10.00
CA PRO A 195 -16.52 -4.45 -9.32
C PRO A 195 -16.48 -5.99 -9.33
N ILE A 196 -15.38 -6.55 -8.82
CA ILE A 196 -15.10 -8.01 -8.77
C ILE A 196 -14.83 -8.40 -7.33
N LYS A 197 -15.48 -9.49 -6.90
CA LYS A 197 -15.16 -10.17 -5.65
C LYS A 197 -14.60 -11.54 -5.95
N PHE A 198 -13.38 -11.78 -5.50
CA PHE A 198 -12.67 -13.05 -5.67
C PHE A 198 -12.46 -13.75 -4.35
N MET A 199 -12.88 -15.02 -4.25
CA MET A 199 -12.67 -15.88 -3.09
C MET A 199 -12.04 -17.20 -3.54
N LYS A 200 -10.80 -17.46 -3.09
CA LYS A 200 -10.15 -18.75 -3.32
C LYS A 200 -10.75 -19.81 -2.39
N LEU A 201 -11.14 -20.94 -2.95
CA LEU A 201 -11.68 -22.08 -2.22
C LEU A 201 -10.64 -23.21 -2.12
N SER A 202 -10.84 -24.13 -1.16
CA SER A 202 -10.05 -25.35 -1.05
C SER A 202 -10.56 -26.47 -1.98
N LYS A 203 -11.85 -26.48 -2.30
CA LYS A 203 -12.56 -27.46 -3.15
C LYS A 203 -13.81 -26.80 -3.75
N GLY A 204 -14.41 -27.42 -4.77
CA GLY A 204 -15.70 -26.99 -5.35
C GLY A 204 -15.60 -26.45 -6.77
N GLY A 205 -14.40 -26.47 -7.39
CA GLY A 205 -14.20 -26.00 -8.76
C GLY A 205 -14.26 -24.47 -8.89
N ILE A 206 -14.34 -24.01 -10.14
CA ILE A 206 -14.44 -22.59 -10.47
C ILE A 206 -15.93 -22.24 -10.64
N GLN A 207 -16.42 -21.36 -9.78
CA GLN A 207 -17.77 -20.82 -9.81
C GLN A 207 -17.70 -19.34 -10.22
N ILE A 208 -18.43 -18.96 -11.28
CA ILE A 208 -18.40 -17.60 -11.84
C ILE A 208 -19.84 -17.09 -11.91
N TYR A 209 -20.04 -15.89 -11.36
CA TYR A 209 -21.29 -15.15 -11.41
C TYR A 209 -21.06 -13.81 -12.11
N GLY A 210 -21.95 -13.47 -13.04
CA GLY A 210 -21.86 -12.22 -13.80
C GLY A 210 -20.85 -12.26 -14.96
N ALA A 211 -20.61 -13.42 -15.58
CA ALA A 211 -19.72 -13.56 -16.75
C ALA A 211 -20.10 -12.65 -17.93
N ASN A 212 -21.38 -12.27 -18.08
CA ASN A 212 -21.86 -11.34 -19.09
C ASN A 212 -21.29 -9.92 -18.99
N ASN A 213 -20.66 -9.60 -17.86
CA ASN A 213 -19.99 -8.31 -17.64
C ASN A 213 -18.52 -8.32 -18.10
N THR A 214 -18.06 -9.40 -18.74
CA THR A 214 -16.69 -9.57 -19.23
C THR A 214 -16.68 -9.73 -20.75
N PRO A 215 -15.54 -9.49 -21.42
CA PRO A 215 -15.39 -9.78 -22.84
C PRO A 215 -15.30 -11.30 -23.14
N PHE A 216 -15.20 -12.14 -22.13
CA PHE A 216 -15.07 -13.60 -22.26
C PHE A 216 -16.43 -14.30 -22.11
N ASN A 217 -16.61 -15.42 -22.81
CA ASN A 217 -17.66 -16.37 -22.45
C ASN A 217 -17.28 -17.18 -21.20
N LEU A 218 -18.25 -17.92 -20.63
CA LEU A 218 -18.07 -18.62 -19.38
C LEU A 218 -16.93 -19.68 -19.40
N ASP A 219 -16.79 -20.37 -20.52
CA ASP A 219 -15.79 -21.45 -20.66
C ASP A 219 -14.40 -20.86 -20.88
N GLU A 220 -14.28 -19.84 -21.73
CA GLU A 220 -13.03 -19.07 -21.89
C GLU A 220 -12.54 -18.49 -20.57
N LEU A 221 -13.44 -17.93 -19.75
CA LEU A 221 -13.08 -17.36 -18.47
C LEU A 221 -12.64 -18.43 -17.45
N LYS A 222 -13.28 -19.62 -17.47
CA LYS A 222 -12.82 -20.76 -16.66
C LYS A 222 -11.44 -21.26 -17.09
N ASP A 223 -11.21 -21.40 -18.39
CA ASP A 223 -9.92 -21.84 -18.95
C ASP A 223 -8.82 -20.80 -18.62
N PHE A 224 -9.13 -19.52 -18.73
CA PHE A 224 -8.24 -18.45 -18.34
C PHE A 224 -7.84 -18.55 -16.86
N ILE A 225 -8.82 -18.69 -15.94
CA ILE A 225 -8.57 -18.84 -14.50
C ILE A 225 -7.76 -20.12 -14.21
N ASN A 226 -8.08 -21.25 -14.88
CA ASN A 226 -7.34 -22.50 -14.78
C ASN A 226 -5.88 -22.35 -15.23
N SER A 227 -5.63 -21.59 -16.32
CA SER A 227 -4.27 -21.34 -16.83
C SER A 227 -3.39 -20.60 -15.82
N LEU A 228 -3.99 -19.83 -14.90
CA LEU A 228 -3.32 -19.15 -13.80
C LEU A 228 -3.07 -20.07 -12.57
N GLY A 229 -3.40 -21.37 -12.68
CA GLY A 229 -3.23 -22.35 -11.60
C GLY A 229 -4.28 -22.25 -10.49
N ILE A 230 -5.42 -21.62 -10.74
CA ILE A 230 -6.53 -21.48 -9.79
C ILE A 230 -7.58 -22.54 -10.16
N LEU A 231 -7.65 -23.61 -9.38
CA LEU A 231 -8.56 -24.75 -9.63
C LEU A 231 -9.90 -24.60 -8.89
N ASN A 232 -9.94 -23.83 -7.80
CA ASN A 232 -11.12 -23.70 -6.96
C ASN A 232 -11.28 -22.25 -6.50
N CYS A 233 -12.35 -21.57 -6.93
CA CYS A 233 -12.66 -20.21 -6.53
C CYS A 233 -14.13 -19.85 -6.78
N ILE A 234 -14.56 -18.76 -6.15
CA ILE A 234 -15.77 -18.02 -6.51
C ILE A 234 -15.32 -16.66 -7.06
N LEU A 235 -15.81 -16.32 -8.26
CA LEU A 235 -15.63 -15.02 -8.91
C LEU A 235 -17.00 -14.39 -9.13
N GLU A 236 -17.28 -13.28 -8.45
CA GLU A 236 -18.51 -12.51 -8.57
C GLU A 236 -18.20 -11.18 -9.26
N ILE A 237 -18.83 -10.92 -10.40
CA ILE A 237 -18.58 -9.73 -11.23
C ILE A 237 -19.87 -8.91 -11.29
N TYR A 238 -19.84 -7.73 -10.66
CA TYR A 238 -21.03 -6.89 -10.45
C TYR A 238 -21.21 -5.78 -11.49
N GLY A 239 -20.25 -5.59 -12.40
CA GLY A 239 -20.30 -4.57 -13.43
C GLY A 239 -19.32 -4.82 -14.56
N PRO A 240 -19.28 -3.97 -15.60
CA PRO A 240 -18.39 -4.14 -16.75
C PRO A 240 -16.92 -4.12 -16.33
N VAL A 241 -16.15 -5.11 -16.78
CA VAL A 241 -14.71 -5.29 -16.49
C VAL A 241 -13.98 -5.76 -17.73
N ASP A 242 -12.69 -5.39 -17.81
CA ASP A 242 -11.77 -5.85 -18.85
C ASP A 242 -10.89 -7.02 -18.36
N GLU A 243 -10.03 -7.53 -19.24
CA GLU A 243 -9.10 -8.62 -18.93
C GLU A 243 -8.10 -8.22 -17.82
N GLU A 244 -7.60 -6.99 -17.85
CA GLU A 244 -6.66 -6.46 -16.85
C GLU A 244 -7.31 -6.38 -15.47
N ASP A 245 -8.59 -6.00 -15.40
CA ASP A 245 -9.36 -5.97 -14.16
C ASP A 245 -9.50 -7.36 -13.54
N ILE A 246 -9.75 -8.38 -14.36
CA ILE A 246 -9.84 -9.77 -13.90
C ILE A 246 -8.48 -10.25 -13.39
N LEU A 247 -7.40 -10.03 -14.14
CA LEU A 247 -6.04 -10.38 -13.72
C LEU A 247 -5.67 -9.72 -12.39
N ASN A 248 -5.97 -8.43 -12.25
CA ASN A 248 -5.69 -7.68 -11.04
C ASN A 248 -6.53 -8.17 -9.85
N ALA A 249 -7.79 -8.55 -10.05
CA ALA A 249 -8.65 -9.10 -9.00
C ALA A 249 -8.19 -10.49 -8.53
N LEU A 250 -7.65 -11.31 -9.43
CA LEU A 250 -7.12 -12.64 -9.10
C LEU A 250 -5.76 -12.59 -8.39
N ASP A 251 -4.96 -11.53 -8.61
CA ASP A 251 -3.69 -11.34 -7.89
C ASP A 251 -3.92 -10.65 -6.53
N ARG A 252 -3.90 -11.43 -5.45
CA ARG A 252 -4.06 -10.94 -4.07
C ARG A 252 -3.03 -9.88 -3.64
N ARG A 253 -1.96 -9.73 -4.40
CA ARG A 253 -0.92 -8.72 -4.12
C ARG A 253 -1.29 -7.35 -4.70
N THR A 254 -2.27 -7.28 -5.59
CA THR A 254 -2.74 -6.02 -6.16
C THR A 254 -3.49 -5.21 -5.11
N VAL A 255 -3.14 -3.93 -5.00
CA VAL A 255 -3.85 -2.96 -4.15
C VAL A 255 -4.16 -1.70 -4.96
N TYR A 256 -5.31 -1.12 -4.72
CA TYR A 256 -5.74 0.13 -5.32
C TYR A 256 -5.54 1.26 -4.31
N LYS A 257 -4.94 2.36 -4.75
CA LYS A 257 -4.67 3.53 -3.92
C LYS A 257 -5.12 4.81 -4.60
N LYS A 258 -5.72 5.69 -3.84
CA LYS A 258 -5.97 7.05 -4.29
C LYS A 258 -4.65 7.80 -4.40
N ALA A 259 -4.52 8.64 -5.42
CA ALA A 259 -3.31 9.42 -5.62
C ALA A 259 -3.62 10.83 -6.12
N ILE A 260 -2.71 11.75 -5.82
CA ILE A 260 -2.70 13.13 -6.31
C ILE A 260 -1.29 13.41 -6.82
N ILE A 261 -1.16 14.01 -7.98
CA ILE A 261 0.11 14.52 -8.48
C ILE A 261 0.33 15.90 -7.88
N VAL A 262 1.44 16.08 -7.15
CA VAL A 262 1.83 17.35 -6.57
C VAL A 262 3.05 17.87 -7.32
N ALA A 263 2.82 18.85 -8.17
CA ALA A 263 3.86 19.55 -8.91
C ALA A 263 4.47 20.65 -8.05
N THR A 264 5.75 20.51 -7.73
CA THR A 264 6.51 21.45 -6.91
C THR A 264 7.26 22.47 -7.75
N LYS A 265 7.84 23.46 -7.08
CA LYS A 265 8.70 24.50 -7.69
C LYS A 265 8.01 25.34 -8.76
N THR A 266 6.74 25.68 -8.55
CA THR A 266 5.98 26.58 -9.42
C THR A 266 6.50 28.02 -9.44
N ASP A 267 7.45 28.35 -8.58
CA ASP A 267 8.15 29.63 -8.48
C ASP A 267 9.35 29.73 -9.42
N VAL A 268 9.77 28.63 -10.03
CA VAL A 268 10.88 28.59 -11.01
C VAL A 268 10.37 29.14 -12.36
N PRO A 269 11.14 30.01 -13.05
CA PRO A 269 10.74 30.52 -14.37
C PRO A 269 10.73 29.42 -15.44
N ASN A 270 9.97 29.62 -16.52
CA ASN A 270 9.88 28.77 -17.71
C ASN A 270 9.36 27.35 -17.47
N VAL A 271 8.43 27.18 -16.52
CA VAL A 271 7.80 25.89 -16.21
C VAL A 271 6.46 25.67 -16.94
N GLU A 272 5.99 26.63 -17.73
CA GLU A 272 4.67 26.62 -18.38
C GLU A 272 4.50 25.41 -19.28
N MET A 273 5.52 25.06 -20.07
CA MET A 273 5.50 23.87 -20.95
C MET A 273 5.36 22.58 -20.13
N ASN A 274 6.08 22.47 -19.02
CA ASN A 274 6.00 21.31 -18.13
C ASN A 274 4.65 21.24 -17.40
N ILE A 275 4.01 22.37 -17.12
CA ILE A 275 2.64 22.41 -16.58
C ILE A 275 1.65 21.83 -17.57
N GLU A 276 1.70 22.25 -18.83
CA GLU A 276 0.80 21.74 -19.86
C GLU A 276 1.04 20.23 -20.15
N MET A 277 2.30 19.83 -20.24
CA MET A 277 2.68 18.43 -20.38
C MET A 277 2.15 17.59 -19.22
N LEU A 278 2.33 18.06 -17.98
CA LEU A 278 1.85 17.35 -16.78
C LEU A 278 0.33 17.16 -16.79
N LYS A 279 -0.43 18.18 -17.21
CA LYS A 279 -1.89 18.08 -17.31
C LYS A 279 -2.33 17.01 -18.34
N GLN A 280 -1.59 16.86 -19.43
CA GLN A 280 -1.87 15.83 -20.44
C GLN A 280 -1.51 14.43 -19.93
N LEU A 281 -0.37 14.28 -19.24
CA LEU A 281 0.11 13.00 -18.73
C LEU A 281 -0.64 12.50 -17.49
N ALA A 282 -1.26 13.41 -16.73
CA ALA A 282 -1.94 13.08 -15.48
C ALA A 282 -3.17 12.17 -15.64
N GLY A 283 -3.78 12.15 -16.82
CA GLY A 283 -4.98 11.36 -17.09
C GLY A 283 -6.13 11.74 -16.15
N LYS A 284 -6.59 10.80 -15.33
CA LYS A 284 -7.67 11.04 -14.35
C LYS A 284 -7.18 11.50 -12.98
N LEU A 285 -5.86 11.51 -12.75
CA LEU A 285 -5.30 11.89 -11.45
C LEU A 285 -5.42 13.40 -11.21
N PRO A 286 -5.88 13.84 -10.04
CA PRO A 286 -5.86 15.25 -9.68
C PRO A 286 -4.44 15.80 -9.67
N VAL A 287 -4.26 17.02 -10.19
CA VAL A 287 -2.97 17.73 -10.18
C VAL A 287 -3.07 18.97 -9.30
N VAL A 288 -2.14 19.12 -8.38
CA VAL A 288 -2.02 20.32 -7.53
C VAL A 288 -0.64 20.93 -7.69
N PHE A 289 -0.61 22.22 -8.00
CA PHE A 289 0.61 23.00 -8.16
C PHE A 289 0.98 23.67 -6.85
N THR A 290 2.24 23.50 -6.42
CA THR A 290 2.74 24.00 -5.14
C THR A 290 4.11 24.64 -5.25
N SER A 291 4.39 25.58 -4.35
CA SER A 291 5.74 26.06 -4.06
C SER A 291 5.91 26.17 -2.54
N ALA A 292 6.77 25.33 -1.99
CA ALA A 292 7.12 25.41 -0.58
C ALA A 292 7.86 26.71 -0.26
N LEU A 293 8.72 27.18 -1.18
CA LEU A 293 9.49 28.42 -1.04
C LEU A 293 8.58 29.66 -1.05
N ALA A 294 7.68 29.73 -2.05
CA ALA A 294 6.72 30.84 -2.16
C ALA A 294 5.48 30.66 -1.25
N LYS A 295 5.41 29.59 -0.47
CA LYS A 295 4.29 29.23 0.43
C LYS A 295 2.93 29.22 -0.29
N LYS A 296 2.88 28.61 -1.49
CA LYS A 296 1.66 28.53 -2.33
C LYS A 296 1.16 27.08 -2.45
N GLY A 297 -0.16 26.92 -2.56
CA GLY A 297 -0.82 25.65 -2.90
C GLY A 297 -1.26 24.77 -1.73
N LYS A 298 -0.96 25.11 -0.45
CA LYS A 298 -1.33 24.32 0.74
C LYS A 298 -2.85 24.14 0.86
N GLU A 299 -3.63 25.22 0.69
CA GLU A 299 -5.09 25.14 0.79
C GLU A 299 -5.70 24.27 -0.31
N LYS A 300 -5.32 24.52 -1.57
CA LYS A 300 -5.80 23.69 -2.70
C LYS A 300 -5.42 22.22 -2.54
N LEU A 301 -4.21 21.94 -2.04
CA LEU A 301 -3.78 20.57 -1.76
C LEU A 301 -4.64 19.95 -0.65
N GLY A 302 -4.92 20.68 0.43
CA GLY A 302 -5.79 20.22 1.51
C GLY A 302 -7.21 19.92 1.03
N ASP A 303 -7.83 20.80 0.23
CA ASP A 303 -9.14 20.56 -0.36
C ASP A 303 -9.13 19.34 -1.30
N THR A 304 -8.08 19.18 -2.12
CA THR A 304 -7.93 18.04 -3.03
C THR A 304 -7.72 16.74 -2.26
N ILE A 305 -6.94 16.73 -1.19
CA ILE A 305 -6.76 15.57 -0.29
C ILE A 305 -8.12 15.14 0.26
N PHE A 306 -8.84 16.11 0.82
CA PHE A 306 -10.12 15.86 1.47
C PHE A 306 -11.16 15.27 0.49
N SER A 307 -11.30 15.88 -0.70
CA SER A 307 -12.20 15.39 -1.74
C SER A 307 -11.79 14.04 -2.32
N SER A 308 -10.49 13.83 -2.55
CA SER A 308 -9.97 12.55 -3.08
C SER A 308 -10.20 11.39 -2.10
N LEU A 309 -10.07 11.64 -0.80
CA LEU A 309 -10.35 10.65 0.24
C LEU A 309 -11.86 10.41 0.41
N GLY A 310 -12.71 11.29 -0.10
CA GLY A 310 -14.17 11.20 0.05
C GLY A 310 -14.57 11.29 1.52
N LEU A 311 -14.04 12.28 2.23
CA LEU A 311 -14.30 12.49 3.65
C LEU A 311 -15.37 13.57 3.86
N ILE A 312 -16.01 13.53 5.02
CA ILE A 312 -16.90 14.57 5.56
C ILE A 312 -16.46 14.95 6.97
N ARG A 313 -16.70 16.19 7.35
CA ARG A 313 -16.46 16.71 8.70
C ARG A 313 -17.80 16.81 9.42
N VAL A 314 -17.88 16.24 10.59
CA VAL A 314 -19.04 16.35 11.46
C VAL A 314 -18.58 16.97 12.76
N TRP A 315 -19.15 18.12 13.11
CA TRP A 315 -18.82 18.82 14.33
C TRP A 315 -19.69 18.31 15.48
N THR A 316 -19.10 17.98 16.60
CA THR A 316 -19.87 17.60 17.78
C THR A 316 -20.15 18.83 18.64
N LYS A 317 -21.32 18.88 19.28
CA LYS A 317 -21.70 19.95 20.18
C LYS A 317 -21.96 19.39 21.57
N LYS A 318 -21.33 19.97 22.59
CA LYS A 318 -21.54 19.62 24.00
C LYS A 318 -21.71 20.91 24.80
N ASP A 319 -22.72 20.97 25.66
CA ASP A 319 -23.00 22.12 26.53
C ASP A 319 -23.04 23.48 25.77
N GLY A 320 -23.63 23.46 24.57
CA GLY A 320 -23.75 24.63 23.71
C GLY A 320 -22.48 25.02 22.92
N LYS A 321 -21.33 24.38 23.19
CA LYS A 321 -20.06 24.67 22.51
C LYS A 321 -19.79 23.62 21.42
N ILE A 322 -19.37 24.09 20.23
CA ILE A 322 -18.93 23.22 19.14
C ILE A 322 -17.47 22.80 19.40
N SER A 323 -17.14 21.54 19.12
CA SER A 323 -15.78 21.01 19.26
C SER A 323 -14.78 21.76 18.36
N GLU A 324 -13.54 21.90 18.79
CA GLU A 324 -12.48 22.51 18.00
C GLU A 324 -11.99 21.59 16.85
N ARG A 325 -12.12 20.26 17.05
CA ARG A 325 -11.76 19.24 16.07
C ARG A 325 -13.05 18.60 15.53
N ALA A 326 -13.14 18.48 14.21
CA ALA A 326 -14.23 17.77 13.56
C ALA A 326 -14.03 16.24 13.70
N LEU A 327 -15.12 15.52 13.74
CA LEU A 327 -15.15 14.08 13.56
C LEU A 327 -15.11 13.82 12.04
N VAL A 328 -14.00 13.32 11.53
CA VAL A 328 -13.82 13.05 10.11
C VAL A 328 -14.35 11.65 9.79
N LEU A 329 -15.27 11.54 8.86
CA LEU A 329 -15.96 10.30 8.50
C LEU A 329 -15.93 10.12 6.98
N PRO A 330 -16.08 8.90 6.45
CA PRO A 330 -16.29 8.70 5.03
C PRO A 330 -17.62 9.30 4.57
N LYS A 331 -17.68 9.77 3.33
CA LYS A 331 -18.92 10.24 2.69
C LYS A 331 -19.98 9.12 2.72
N GLY A 332 -21.20 9.46 3.11
CA GLY A 332 -22.28 8.50 3.29
C GLY A 332 -22.34 7.88 4.68
N ALA A 333 -21.45 8.24 5.59
CA ALA A 333 -21.51 7.81 6.99
C ALA A 333 -22.79 8.25 7.67
N THR A 334 -23.24 7.45 8.63
CA THR A 334 -24.47 7.66 9.38
C THR A 334 -24.19 8.19 10.80
N VAL A 335 -25.24 8.59 11.51
CA VAL A 335 -25.16 8.94 12.94
C VAL A 335 -24.59 7.77 13.76
N LYS A 336 -24.87 6.52 13.35
CA LYS A 336 -24.29 5.33 13.98
C LYS A 336 -22.76 5.32 13.86
N ASP A 337 -22.24 5.54 12.66
CA ASP A 337 -20.79 5.57 12.42
C ASP A 337 -20.10 6.68 13.22
N ALA A 338 -20.75 7.85 13.31
CA ALA A 338 -20.29 8.95 14.15
C ALA A 338 -20.26 8.57 15.64
N ALA A 339 -21.32 7.98 16.14
CA ALA A 339 -21.46 7.53 17.53
C ALA A 339 -20.42 6.46 17.88
N GLU A 340 -20.20 5.47 17.00
CA GLU A 340 -19.17 4.42 17.16
C GLU A 340 -17.76 5.02 17.21
N LYS A 341 -17.47 6.00 16.35
CA LYS A 341 -16.17 6.65 16.33
C LYS A 341 -15.88 7.49 17.56
N ILE A 342 -16.92 8.05 18.21
CA ILE A 342 -16.78 8.76 19.50
C ILE A 342 -16.55 7.75 20.63
N HIS A 343 -17.46 6.81 20.82
CA HIS A 343 -17.37 5.71 21.77
C HIS A 343 -18.51 4.72 21.56
N SER A 344 -18.26 3.43 21.70
CA SER A 344 -19.24 2.36 21.49
C SER A 344 -20.50 2.49 22.36
N ASP A 345 -20.40 3.11 23.55
CA ASP A 345 -21.53 3.29 24.46
C ASP A 345 -22.56 4.28 23.92
N PHE A 346 -22.16 5.24 23.07
CA PHE A 346 -23.13 6.14 22.42
C PHE A 346 -24.11 5.40 21.52
N VAL A 347 -23.70 4.30 20.93
CA VAL A 347 -24.61 3.44 20.14
C VAL A 347 -25.50 2.61 21.04
N LYS A 348 -24.95 2.01 22.11
CA LYS A 348 -25.71 1.14 23.04
C LYS A 348 -26.78 1.90 23.80
N LYS A 349 -26.45 3.10 24.26
CA LYS A 349 -27.34 3.98 25.05
C LYS A 349 -28.01 5.06 24.18
N PHE A 350 -28.04 4.91 22.88
CA PHE A 350 -28.59 5.90 21.95
C PHE A 350 -30.10 6.10 22.17
N LYS A 351 -30.52 7.35 22.33
CA LYS A 351 -31.93 7.72 22.43
C LYS A 351 -32.41 8.41 21.15
N TYR A 352 -31.76 9.47 20.75
CA TYR A 352 -31.92 10.20 19.49
C TYR A 352 -30.73 11.12 19.27
N ALA A 353 -30.57 11.67 18.06
CA ALA A 353 -29.62 12.74 17.80
C ALA A 353 -30.33 13.96 17.19
N ILE A 354 -29.68 15.11 17.32
CA ILE A 354 -30.05 16.35 16.61
C ILE A 354 -28.92 16.67 15.66
N VAL A 355 -29.24 16.84 14.39
CA VAL A 355 -28.34 17.32 13.35
C VAL A 355 -28.72 18.74 12.99
N GLU A 356 -27.77 19.68 13.13
CA GLU A 356 -27.91 21.06 12.67
C GLU A 356 -27.12 21.17 11.35
N ARG A 357 -27.79 21.59 10.27
CA ARG A 357 -27.20 21.72 8.93
C ARG A 357 -27.42 23.13 8.41
N GLU A 358 -26.31 23.76 7.94
CA GLU A 358 -26.39 25.06 7.31
C GLU A 358 -26.77 24.92 5.83
N GLY A 359 -27.80 25.64 5.38
CA GLY A 359 -28.28 25.69 4.00
C GLY A 359 -29.08 26.98 3.79
N GLY A 360 -28.47 28.14 4.10
CA GLY A 360 -29.12 29.47 4.08
C GLY A 360 -29.89 29.80 5.36
N LYS A 361 -30.59 28.83 5.98
CA LYS A 361 -31.11 28.87 7.37
C LYS A 361 -30.71 27.56 8.05
N VAL A 362 -30.27 27.63 9.29
CA VAL A 362 -29.94 26.44 10.09
C VAL A 362 -31.20 25.57 10.24
N LYS A 363 -31.16 24.36 9.67
CA LYS A 363 -32.22 23.36 9.82
C LYS A 363 -31.81 22.38 10.91
N ARG A 364 -32.75 22.11 11.82
CA ARG A 364 -32.59 21.11 12.89
C ARG A 364 -33.41 19.89 12.61
N PHE A 365 -32.76 18.72 12.58
CA PHE A 365 -33.43 17.42 12.38
C PHE A 365 -33.26 16.57 13.64
N ARG A 366 -34.37 16.07 14.19
CA ARG A 366 -34.31 14.97 15.17
C ARG A 366 -34.25 13.66 14.41
N VAL A 367 -33.16 12.90 14.59
CA VAL A 367 -32.82 11.76 13.74
C VAL A 367 -32.47 10.52 14.56
N GLY A 368 -32.52 9.36 13.90
CA GLY A 368 -32.06 8.08 14.41
C GLY A 368 -30.66 7.71 13.93
N LEU A 369 -30.20 6.52 14.31
CA LEU A 369 -28.85 6.00 13.99
C LEU A 369 -28.56 5.91 12.50
N ASN A 370 -29.56 5.62 11.67
CA ASN A 370 -29.37 5.37 10.22
C ASN A 370 -29.42 6.66 9.37
N PHE A 371 -29.52 7.83 9.99
CA PHE A 371 -29.52 9.09 9.26
C PHE A 371 -28.14 9.39 8.67
N THR A 372 -28.08 9.68 7.36
CA THR A 372 -26.84 9.99 6.64
C THR A 372 -26.39 11.42 6.93
N LEU A 373 -25.15 11.56 7.34
CA LEU A 373 -24.50 12.84 7.64
C LEU A 373 -23.89 13.46 6.39
N GLU A 374 -23.82 14.79 6.36
CA GLU A 374 -23.17 15.58 5.31
C GLU A 374 -22.00 16.39 5.88
N ASP A 375 -21.16 16.91 4.99
CA ASP A 375 -20.02 17.72 5.40
C ASP A 375 -20.47 19.01 6.10
N ASN A 376 -19.83 19.33 7.21
CA ASN A 376 -20.12 20.42 8.13
C ASN A 376 -21.42 20.30 8.95
N ASP A 377 -22.05 19.14 9.00
CA ASP A 377 -23.15 18.91 9.96
C ASP A 377 -22.66 19.08 11.40
N VAL A 378 -23.49 19.68 12.26
CA VAL A 378 -23.26 19.74 13.70
C VAL A 378 -24.16 18.72 14.39
N LEU A 379 -23.56 17.75 15.07
CA LEU A 379 -24.20 16.58 15.66
C LEU A 379 -24.25 16.69 17.19
N LEU A 380 -25.45 16.54 17.75
CA LEU A 380 -25.70 16.36 19.18
C LEU A 380 -26.31 14.97 19.40
N ILE A 381 -25.67 14.15 20.20
CA ILE A 381 -26.16 12.80 20.53
C ILE A 381 -26.73 12.81 21.95
N TYR A 382 -27.94 12.31 22.08
CA TYR A 382 -28.64 12.14 23.39
C TYR A 382 -28.69 10.65 23.71
N THR A 383 -28.21 10.32 24.91
CA THR A 383 -28.19 8.93 25.44
C THR A 383 -29.21 8.76 26.57
N THR A 384 -29.61 7.53 26.79
CA THR A 384 -30.24 7.12 28.05
C THR A 384 -29.19 7.03 29.14
N GLU A 385 -29.53 7.29 30.39
CA GLU A 385 -28.65 7.18 31.55
C GLU A 385 -28.00 5.79 31.70
#